data_9028d7dc6dcec4282a08e20111c7c304
#
_entry.id   9028d7dc6dcec4282a08e20111c7c304
#
_cell.length_a   1.000
_cell.length_b   1.000
_cell.length_c   1.000
_cell.angle_alpha   90.00
_cell.angle_beta   90.00
_cell.angle_gamma   90.00
#
_symmetry.space_group_name_H-M   'P 1'
#
loop_
_entity.id
_entity.type
_entity.pdbx_description
1 polymer ?
#
loop_
_entity_poly.entity_id
_entity_poly.type
_entity_poly.pdbx_seq_one_letter_code
_entity_poly.pdbx_strand_id
1 'polypeptide(L)'
;NPGGALAPARSHGDADVLSTDYYRMIEAVEFTRLMDDGARPERWRDADILILGVSRTGKTPLSIYLGQRGYKVANLPLVPRDGQLLVPKHVDDVDPRRVFGLLIDSEVLHSIRANRLRTIGLTSAEEKAGAGEYAAARVVAQELALAKALYARHPEWQVLDVTHKGVEET
;
A
#
# COMPACT_ATOMS: atom_id res chain seq x y z
N ASN A 1 3.22 -46.48 -49.27
CA ASN A 1 4.30 -45.71 -48.70
C ASN A 1 3.74 -44.56 -47.86
N PRO A 2 4.00 -44.48 -46.54
CA PRO A 2 3.35 -43.52 -45.67
C PRO A 2 4.22 -42.28 -45.43
N GLY A 3 3.66 -41.11 -45.67
CA GLY A 3 4.24 -39.87 -45.29
C GLY A 3 3.91 -39.53 -43.82
N GLY A 4 4.87 -39.70 -42.93
CA GLY A 4 4.77 -39.21 -41.56
C GLY A 4 4.93 -37.72 -41.53
N ALA A 5 3.85 -37.01 -41.16
CA ALA A 5 3.91 -35.58 -40.85
C ALA A 5 4.58 -35.40 -39.48
N LEU A 6 5.78 -34.83 -39.46
CA LEU A 6 6.43 -34.37 -38.25
C LEU A 6 5.64 -33.19 -37.67
N ALA A 7 5.15 -33.35 -36.44
CA ALA A 7 4.57 -32.26 -35.67
C ALA A 7 5.66 -31.20 -35.44
N PRO A 8 5.31 -29.91 -35.49
CA PRO A 8 6.27 -28.83 -35.21
C PRO A 8 6.74 -28.91 -33.76
N ALA A 9 8.04 -28.87 -33.57
CA ALA A 9 8.68 -28.77 -32.27
C ALA A 9 8.20 -27.50 -31.56
N ARG A 10 7.59 -27.66 -30.41
CA ARG A 10 7.26 -26.52 -29.54
C ARG A 10 8.56 -25.85 -29.15
N SER A 11 8.68 -24.56 -29.41
CA SER A 11 9.86 -23.79 -29.07
C SER A 11 10.07 -23.78 -27.55
N HIS A 12 11.24 -24.18 -27.11
CA HIS A 12 11.64 -24.16 -25.68
C HIS A 12 11.65 -22.74 -25.06
N GLY A 13 11.57 -21.70 -25.90
CA GLY A 13 11.58 -20.30 -25.44
C GLY A 13 10.34 -19.87 -24.68
N ASP A 14 9.15 -20.32 -25.06
CA ASP A 14 7.90 -19.86 -24.44
C ASP A 14 7.70 -20.44 -23.02
N ALA A 15 8.16 -21.65 -22.76
CA ALA A 15 8.08 -22.29 -21.46
C ALA A 15 9.03 -21.64 -20.44
N ASP A 16 10.21 -21.22 -20.87
CA ASP A 16 11.20 -20.55 -20.01
C ASP A 16 10.77 -19.12 -19.64
N VAL A 17 10.16 -18.39 -20.55
CA VAL A 17 9.63 -17.03 -20.30
C VAL A 17 8.47 -17.09 -19.30
N LEU A 18 7.54 -18.02 -19.48
CA LEU A 18 6.43 -18.23 -18.54
C LEU A 18 6.90 -18.62 -17.14
N SER A 19 7.94 -19.45 -17.04
CA SER A 19 8.50 -19.84 -15.75
C SER A 19 9.20 -18.68 -15.04
N THR A 20 9.90 -17.82 -15.77
CA THR A 20 10.62 -16.66 -15.22
C THR A 20 9.63 -15.62 -14.68
N ASP A 21 8.57 -15.28 -15.42
CA ASP A 21 7.54 -14.33 -14.97
C ASP A 21 6.78 -14.89 -13.76
N TYR A 22 6.50 -16.17 -13.72
CA TYR A 22 5.86 -16.82 -12.59
C TYR A 22 6.73 -16.71 -11.31
N TYR A 23 8.01 -17.05 -11.39
CA TYR A 23 8.92 -16.95 -10.24
C TYR A 23 9.11 -15.51 -9.77
N ARG A 24 9.17 -14.56 -10.69
CA ARG A 24 9.22 -13.12 -10.38
C ARG A 24 7.98 -12.66 -9.61
N MET A 25 6.80 -13.10 -10.02
CA MET A 25 5.55 -12.81 -9.32
C MET A 25 5.56 -13.41 -7.90
N ILE A 26 5.96 -14.68 -7.74
CA ILE A 26 6.04 -15.33 -6.42
C ILE A 26 7.01 -14.58 -5.50
N GLU A 27 8.18 -14.21 -5.98
CA GLU A 27 9.17 -13.45 -5.22
C GLU A 27 8.62 -12.08 -4.79
N ALA A 28 7.92 -11.38 -5.70
CA ALA A 28 7.31 -10.09 -5.41
C ALA A 28 6.21 -10.19 -4.35
N VAL A 29 5.33 -11.19 -4.44
CA VAL A 29 4.27 -11.44 -3.45
C VAL A 29 4.87 -11.75 -2.08
N GLU A 30 5.89 -12.60 -2.01
CA GLU A 30 6.55 -12.94 -0.74
C GLU A 30 7.25 -11.72 -0.14
N PHE A 31 8.00 -10.96 -0.94
CA PHE A 31 8.62 -9.70 -0.51
C PHE A 31 7.58 -8.76 0.07
N THR A 32 6.49 -8.52 -0.67
CA THR A 32 5.40 -7.61 -0.26
C THR A 32 4.78 -8.02 1.07
N ARG A 33 4.52 -9.32 1.26
CA ARG A 33 4.00 -9.85 2.52
C ARG A 33 4.95 -9.62 3.71
N LEU A 34 6.25 -9.75 3.48
CA LEU A 34 7.28 -9.57 4.51
C LEU A 34 7.52 -8.10 4.86
N MET A 35 7.20 -7.17 3.95
CA MET A 35 7.42 -5.73 4.10
C MET A 35 6.14 -4.97 4.48
N ASP A 36 5.07 -5.67 4.85
CA ASP A 36 3.81 -5.03 5.25
C ASP A 36 3.93 -4.32 6.61
N ASP A 37 3.17 -3.25 6.77
CA ASP A 37 3.04 -2.49 8.03
C ASP A 37 4.36 -1.95 8.60
N GLY A 38 5.27 -1.52 7.74
CA GLY A 38 6.54 -0.92 8.16
C GLY A 38 7.60 -1.92 8.60
N ALA A 39 7.38 -3.21 8.34
CA ALA A 39 8.33 -4.26 8.70
C ALA A 39 9.63 -4.15 7.90
N ARG A 40 10.73 -4.61 8.51
CA ARG A 40 12.05 -4.78 7.90
C ARG A 40 12.55 -3.56 7.11
N PRO A 41 12.60 -2.36 7.71
CA PRO A 41 12.94 -1.13 7.00
C PRO A 41 14.31 -1.18 6.32
N GLU A 42 15.25 -1.96 6.83
CA GLU A 42 16.57 -2.18 6.23
C GLU A 42 16.53 -2.82 4.83
N ARG A 43 15.39 -3.41 4.46
CA ARG A 43 15.18 -4.03 3.14
C ARG A 43 14.37 -3.20 2.17
N TRP A 44 13.88 -2.03 2.57
CA TRP A 44 13.05 -1.18 1.68
C TRP A 44 13.79 -0.71 0.43
N ARG A 45 15.11 -0.59 0.47
CA ARG A 45 15.94 -0.30 -0.71
C ARG A 45 15.77 -1.32 -1.84
N ASP A 46 15.35 -2.56 -1.52
CA ASP A 46 15.10 -3.62 -2.48
C ASP A 46 13.68 -3.54 -3.09
N ALA A 47 12.84 -2.63 -2.61
CA ALA A 47 11.48 -2.45 -3.10
C ALA A 47 11.45 -1.70 -4.44
N ASP A 48 10.56 -2.13 -5.32
CA ASP A 48 10.23 -1.39 -6.53
C ASP A 48 9.33 -0.18 -6.19
N ILE A 49 8.50 -0.33 -5.16
CA ILE A 49 7.54 0.69 -4.70
C ILE A 49 7.50 0.72 -3.18
N LEU A 50 7.55 1.92 -2.60
CA LEU A 50 7.29 2.17 -1.17
C LEU A 50 6.03 3.03 -1.03
N ILE A 51 5.01 2.52 -0.34
CA ILE A 51 3.74 3.19 -0.14
C ILE A 51 3.65 3.74 1.28
N LEU A 52 3.38 5.03 1.42
CA LEU A 52 3.17 5.71 2.69
C LEU A 52 1.70 6.13 2.83
N GLY A 53 1.17 6.11 4.02
CA GLY A 53 -0.18 6.64 4.27
C GLY A 53 -0.67 6.36 5.68
N VAL A 54 -1.62 7.15 6.15
CA VAL A 54 -2.27 6.93 7.43
C VAL A 54 -3.07 5.62 7.45
N SER A 55 -3.47 5.16 8.62
CA SER A 55 -4.23 3.91 8.76
C SER A 55 -5.53 3.96 7.95
N ARG A 56 -5.84 2.85 7.26
CA ARG A 56 -7.06 2.64 6.46
C ARG A 56 -7.14 3.41 5.13
N THR A 57 -6.01 3.81 4.57
CA THR A 57 -5.94 4.39 3.21
C THR A 57 -5.77 3.34 2.10
N GLY A 58 -5.81 2.05 2.43
CA GLY A 58 -5.73 0.97 1.42
C GLY A 58 -4.31 0.52 1.06
N LYS A 59 -3.29 0.86 1.85
CA LYS A 59 -1.89 0.48 1.59
C LYS A 59 -1.70 -1.02 1.38
N THR A 60 -2.14 -1.85 2.33
CA THR A 60 -1.98 -3.30 2.28
C THR A 60 -2.67 -3.94 1.06
N PRO A 61 -3.96 -3.70 0.77
CA PRO A 61 -4.58 -4.25 -0.43
C PRO A 61 -3.93 -3.76 -1.72
N LEU A 62 -3.51 -2.49 -1.80
CA LEU A 62 -2.77 -1.97 -2.95
C LEU A 62 -1.41 -2.66 -3.11
N SER A 63 -0.68 -2.87 -2.01
CA SER A 63 0.59 -3.58 -2.02
C SER A 63 0.44 -5.02 -2.53
N ILE A 64 -0.58 -5.74 -2.08
CA ILE A 64 -0.86 -7.11 -2.53
C ILE A 64 -1.21 -7.14 -4.02
N TYR A 65 -2.06 -6.21 -4.48
CA TYR A 65 -2.45 -6.09 -5.88
C TYR A 65 -1.25 -5.87 -6.81
N LEU A 66 -0.33 -4.97 -6.41
CA LEU A 66 0.90 -4.71 -7.15
C LEU A 66 1.89 -5.88 -7.06
N GLY A 67 1.98 -6.55 -5.90
CA GLY A 67 2.80 -7.75 -5.72
C GLY A 67 2.40 -8.87 -6.68
N GLN A 68 1.09 -9.09 -6.88
CA GLN A 68 0.57 -10.04 -7.86
C GLN A 68 0.91 -9.69 -9.32
N ARG A 69 1.31 -8.45 -9.58
CA ARG A 69 1.82 -7.98 -10.88
C ARG A 69 3.35 -8.01 -10.99
N GLY A 70 4.02 -8.57 -9.99
CA GLY A 70 5.47 -8.77 -9.99
C GLY A 70 6.27 -7.59 -9.44
N TYR A 71 5.62 -6.61 -8.77
CA TYR A 71 6.31 -5.51 -8.11
C TYR A 71 6.59 -5.84 -6.65
N LYS A 72 7.83 -5.66 -6.20
CA LYS A 72 8.22 -5.73 -4.79
C LYS A 72 7.76 -4.46 -4.07
N VAL A 73 6.75 -4.58 -3.22
CA VAL A 73 6.14 -3.42 -2.55
C VAL A 73 6.40 -3.48 -1.06
N ALA A 74 6.90 -2.39 -0.50
CA ALA A 74 6.89 -2.14 0.94
C ALA A 74 5.82 -1.07 1.26
N ASN A 75 5.24 -1.12 2.45
CA ASN A 75 4.36 -0.05 2.90
C ASN A 75 4.63 0.35 4.33
N LEU A 76 4.49 1.64 4.60
CA LEU A 76 4.71 2.25 5.89
C LEU A 76 3.43 2.96 6.36
N PRO A 77 2.84 2.53 7.48
CA PRO A 77 1.77 3.28 8.11
C PRO A 77 2.33 4.55 8.76
N LEU A 78 1.75 5.68 8.43
CA LEU A 78 2.06 6.96 9.06
C LEU A 78 1.24 7.08 10.34
N VAL A 79 1.92 7.03 11.48
CA VAL A 79 1.31 7.13 12.81
C VAL A 79 1.89 8.36 13.52
N PRO A 80 1.06 9.37 13.86
CA PRO A 80 1.54 10.51 14.62
C PRO A 80 2.04 10.12 16.00
N ARG A 81 3.18 10.68 16.39
CA ARG A 81 3.72 10.62 17.74
C ARG A 81 4.04 12.04 18.17
N ASP A 82 3.54 12.45 19.32
CA ASP A 82 3.74 13.79 19.87
C ASP A 82 3.43 14.92 18.85
N GLY A 83 2.35 14.76 18.08
CA GLY A 83 1.92 15.73 17.09
C GLY A 83 2.76 15.81 15.81
N GLN A 84 3.64 14.83 15.59
CA GLN A 84 4.50 14.77 14.42
C GLN A 84 4.42 13.38 13.72
N LEU A 85 4.65 13.36 12.42
CA LEU A 85 4.90 12.13 11.67
C LEU A 85 6.40 11.95 11.52
N LEU A 86 6.93 10.91 12.18
CA LEU A 86 8.30 10.49 12.06
C LEU A 86 8.37 9.33 11.08
N VAL A 87 9.19 9.48 10.04
CA VAL A 87 9.50 8.40 9.10
C VAL A 87 10.89 7.84 9.40
N PRO A 88 11.07 6.51 9.35
CA PRO A 88 12.40 5.93 9.47
C PRO A 88 13.33 6.44 8.37
N LYS A 89 14.60 6.69 8.72
CA LYS A 89 15.61 7.13 7.73
C LYS A 89 15.82 6.15 6.57
N HIS A 90 15.40 4.90 6.70
CA HIS A 90 15.46 3.92 5.62
C HIS A 90 14.54 4.29 4.43
N VAL A 91 13.65 5.26 4.58
CA VAL A 91 12.91 5.85 3.44
C VAL A 91 13.89 6.54 2.47
N ASP A 92 14.96 7.14 2.99
CA ASP A 92 15.99 7.81 2.20
C ASP A 92 16.85 6.82 1.37
N ASP A 93 16.82 5.54 1.73
CA ASP A 93 17.50 4.47 0.97
C ASP A 93 16.72 4.04 -0.28
N VAL A 94 15.48 4.51 -0.44
CA VAL A 94 14.61 4.22 -1.58
C VAL A 94 14.68 5.37 -2.57
N ASP A 95 14.78 5.06 -3.88
CA ASP A 95 14.69 6.10 -4.91
C ASP A 95 13.40 6.91 -4.72
N PRO A 96 13.45 8.23 -4.51
CA PRO A 96 12.27 9.04 -4.21
C PRO A 96 11.18 8.97 -5.30
N ARG A 97 11.52 8.62 -6.54
CA ARG A 97 10.57 8.38 -7.63
C ARG A 97 9.73 7.10 -7.43
N ARG A 98 10.14 6.24 -6.52
CA ARG A 98 9.45 4.99 -6.14
C ARG A 98 8.66 5.12 -4.83
N VAL A 99 8.62 6.32 -4.24
CA VAL A 99 7.91 6.60 -2.99
C VAL A 99 6.56 7.24 -3.31
N PHE A 100 5.48 6.64 -2.81
CA PHE A 100 4.10 7.05 -3.07
C PHE A 100 3.39 7.34 -1.76
N GLY A 101 2.93 8.59 -1.57
CA GLY A 101 2.11 8.99 -0.45
C GLY A 101 0.62 8.90 -0.80
N LEU A 102 -0.17 8.19 0.00
CA LEU A 102 -1.60 8.11 -0.18
C LEU A 102 -2.31 9.20 0.63
N LEU A 103 -3.25 9.89 -0.01
CA LEU A 103 -4.21 10.80 0.61
C LEU A 103 -5.63 10.33 0.32
N ILE A 104 -6.52 10.67 1.22
CA ILE A 104 -7.95 10.37 1.12
C ILE A 104 -8.73 11.53 1.76
N ASP A 105 -9.97 11.72 1.35
CA ASP A 105 -10.87 12.66 2.00
C ASP A 105 -11.10 12.29 3.47
N SER A 106 -11.18 13.31 4.34
CA SER A 106 -11.27 13.11 5.79
C SER A 106 -12.58 12.49 6.23
N GLU A 107 -13.70 12.86 5.60
CA GLU A 107 -15.02 12.31 5.93
C GLU A 107 -15.12 10.85 5.48
N VAL A 108 -14.57 10.54 4.30
CA VAL A 108 -14.50 9.18 3.79
C VAL A 108 -13.65 8.31 4.71
N LEU A 109 -12.46 8.76 5.12
CA LEU A 109 -11.61 8.01 6.04
C LEU A 109 -12.26 7.82 7.41
N HIS A 110 -12.89 8.85 7.94
CA HIS A 110 -13.66 8.76 9.19
C HIS A 110 -14.75 7.68 9.09
N SER A 111 -15.53 7.67 8.01
CA SER A 111 -16.57 6.66 7.75
C SER A 111 -16.00 5.24 7.66
N ILE A 112 -14.87 5.05 6.97
CA ILE A 112 -14.20 3.76 6.84
C ILE A 112 -13.76 3.24 8.22
N ARG A 113 -13.15 4.11 9.05
CA ARG A 113 -12.70 3.73 10.40
C ARG A 113 -13.88 3.41 11.32
N ALA A 114 -14.94 4.20 11.29
CA ALA A 114 -16.16 3.97 12.07
C ALA A 114 -16.85 2.66 11.69
N ASN A 115 -16.94 2.34 10.40
CA ASN A 115 -17.47 1.07 9.92
C ASN A 115 -16.63 -0.13 10.40
N ARG A 116 -15.30 0.02 10.40
CA ARG A 116 -14.39 -1.04 10.88
C ARG A 116 -14.60 -1.33 12.36
N LEU A 117 -14.70 -0.30 13.20
CA LEU A 117 -14.96 -0.47 14.64
C LEU A 117 -16.29 -1.18 14.88
N ARG A 118 -17.35 -0.84 14.16
CA ARG A 118 -18.64 -1.53 14.20
C ARG A 118 -18.53 -3.02 13.83
N THR A 119 -17.80 -3.33 12.76
CA THR A 119 -17.63 -4.71 12.29
C THR A 119 -16.92 -5.61 13.28
N ILE A 120 -15.95 -5.07 14.05
CA ILE A 120 -15.20 -5.84 15.07
C ILE A 120 -15.84 -5.79 16.45
N GLY A 121 -17.05 -5.20 16.59
CA GLY A 121 -17.81 -5.16 17.83
C GLY A 121 -17.23 -4.28 18.95
N LEU A 122 -16.34 -3.35 18.63
CA LEU A 122 -15.68 -2.45 19.58
C LEU A 122 -16.46 -1.14 19.82
N THR A 123 -17.66 -0.99 19.30
CA THR A 123 -18.50 0.17 19.57
C THR A 123 -19.44 -0.12 20.73
N SER A 124 -19.20 0.50 21.88
CA SER A 124 -20.18 0.59 22.96
C SER A 124 -21.31 1.58 22.56
N ALA A 125 -22.50 1.36 23.12
CA ALA A 125 -23.66 2.22 22.87
C ALA A 125 -23.45 3.68 23.31
N GLU A 126 -22.45 3.94 24.14
CA GLU A 126 -22.10 5.27 24.70
C GLU A 126 -21.22 6.11 23.74
N GLU A 127 -20.46 5.50 22.82
CA GLU A 127 -19.69 6.22 21.79
C GLU A 127 -20.56 6.85 20.69
N LYS A 128 -21.86 6.53 20.66
CA LYS A 128 -22.84 7.18 19.77
C LYS A 128 -23.23 8.59 20.21
N ALA A 129 -22.77 9.07 21.35
CA ALA A 129 -22.96 10.45 21.76
C ALA A 129 -22.00 11.35 20.95
N GLY A 130 -22.54 12.32 20.20
CA GLY A 130 -21.84 13.14 19.20
C GLY A 130 -20.47 13.74 19.55
N ALA A 131 -20.08 13.78 20.83
CA ALA A 131 -18.77 14.25 21.27
C ALA A 131 -17.64 13.26 20.89
N GLY A 132 -17.87 11.94 20.97
CA GLY A 132 -16.90 10.92 20.59
C GLY A 132 -16.68 10.87 19.07
N GLU A 133 -17.75 11.01 18.30
CA GLU A 133 -17.69 11.05 16.84
C GLU A 133 -16.94 12.30 16.34
N TYR A 134 -17.22 13.47 16.94
CA TYR A 134 -16.50 14.70 16.63
C TYR A 134 -15.01 14.61 16.97
N ALA A 135 -14.66 14.03 18.11
CA ALA A 135 -13.26 13.82 18.50
C ALA A 135 -12.54 12.89 17.51
N ALA A 136 -13.18 11.80 17.08
CA ALA A 136 -12.64 10.88 16.10
C ALA A 136 -12.43 11.55 14.72
N ALA A 137 -13.37 12.37 14.27
CA ALA A 137 -13.23 13.14 13.03
C ALA A 137 -12.07 14.15 13.10
N ARG A 138 -11.89 14.82 14.24
CA ARG A 138 -10.74 15.72 14.46
C ARG A 138 -9.40 14.98 14.38
N VAL A 139 -9.29 13.80 14.97
CA VAL A 139 -8.07 12.99 14.92
C VAL A 139 -7.74 12.64 13.46
N VAL A 140 -8.72 12.19 12.70
CA VAL A 140 -8.55 11.89 11.27
C VAL A 140 -8.05 13.12 10.50
N ALA A 141 -8.67 14.26 10.70
CA ALA A 141 -8.29 15.51 10.02
C ALA A 141 -6.85 15.95 10.38
N GLN A 142 -6.45 15.79 11.65
CA GLN A 142 -5.08 16.07 12.09
C GLN A 142 -4.06 15.13 11.46
N GLU A 143 -4.32 13.82 11.44
CA GLU A 143 -3.42 12.85 10.81
C GLU A 143 -3.23 13.15 9.32
N LEU A 144 -4.30 13.47 8.59
CA LEU A 144 -4.23 13.82 7.18
C LEU A 144 -3.52 15.14 6.94
N ALA A 145 -3.70 16.14 7.81
CA ALA A 145 -2.95 17.39 7.73
C ALA A 145 -1.45 17.18 7.92
N LEU A 146 -1.05 16.33 8.87
CA LEU A 146 0.34 15.95 9.10
C LEU A 146 0.92 15.18 7.90
N ALA A 147 0.14 14.27 7.30
CA ALA A 147 0.56 13.54 6.10
C ALA A 147 0.78 14.50 4.92
N LYS A 148 -0.14 15.42 4.68
CA LYS A 148 0.00 16.47 3.65
C LYS A 148 1.25 17.32 3.88
N ALA A 149 1.50 17.74 5.13
CA ALA A 149 2.68 18.52 5.48
C ALA A 149 3.98 17.72 5.29
N LEU A 150 3.97 16.41 5.58
CA LEU A 150 5.09 15.51 5.31
C LEU A 150 5.37 15.45 3.79
N TYR A 151 4.37 15.18 2.98
CA TYR A 151 4.51 15.07 1.53
C TYR A 151 4.96 16.39 0.88
N ALA A 152 4.48 17.52 1.39
CA ALA A 152 4.92 18.84 0.91
C ALA A 152 6.41 19.12 1.14
N ARG A 153 7.03 18.46 2.13
CA ARG A 153 8.49 18.53 2.37
C ARG A 153 9.31 17.63 1.45
N HIS A 154 8.64 16.71 0.74
CA HIS A 154 9.24 15.75 -0.18
C HIS A 154 8.57 15.86 -1.55
N PRO A 155 8.78 16.96 -2.29
CA PRO A 155 8.13 17.19 -3.59
C PRO A 155 8.54 16.16 -4.66
N GLU A 156 9.59 15.42 -4.42
CA GLU A 156 10.06 14.31 -5.26
C GLU A 156 9.23 13.03 -5.12
N TRP A 157 8.42 12.91 -4.06
CA TRP A 157 7.51 11.77 -3.89
C TRP A 157 6.24 11.96 -4.71
N GLN A 158 5.66 10.86 -5.16
CA GLN A 158 4.37 10.88 -5.83
C GLN A 158 3.25 10.88 -4.80
N VAL A 159 2.24 11.73 -4.95
CA VAL A 159 1.07 11.78 -4.05
C VAL A 159 -0.17 11.37 -4.82
N LEU A 160 -0.87 10.35 -4.32
CA LEU A 160 -2.06 9.79 -4.92
C LEU A 160 -3.28 10.03 -4.02
N ASP A 161 -4.33 10.60 -4.58
CA ASP A 161 -5.63 10.68 -3.94
C ASP A 161 -6.41 9.40 -4.23
N VAL A 162 -6.70 8.63 -3.18
CA VAL A 162 -7.42 7.35 -3.25
C VAL A 162 -8.90 7.46 -2.87
N THR A 163 -9.42 8.70 -2.74
CA THR A 163 -10.82 8.95 -2.39
C THR A 163 -11.76 8.29 -3.39
N HIS A 164 -12.63 7.40 -2.92
CA HIS A 164 -13.59 6.65 -3.74
C HIS A 164 -12.98 5.83 -4.89
N LYS A 165 -11.69 5.53 -4.83
CA LYS A 165 -11.02 4.68 -5.82
C LYS A 165 -10.91 3.24 -5.33
N GLY A 166 -11.14 2.30 -6.23
CA GLY A 166 -10.74 0.90 -6.05
C GLY A 166 -9.22 0.75 -6.13
N VAL A 167 -8.72 -0.41 -5.71
CA VAL A 167 -7.29 -0.72 -5.74
C VAL A 167 -6.76 -0.69 -7.18
N GLU A 168 -7.56 -1.15 -8.13
CA GLU A 168 -7.25 -1.19 -9.56
C GLU A 168 -7.26 0.18 -10.24
N GLU A 169 -7.83 1.19 -9.59
CA GLU A 169 -7.94 2.56 -10.11
C GLU A 169 -6.85 3.49 -9.53
N THR A 170 -6.15 3.00 -8.52
CA THR A 170 -5.07 3.72 -7.84
C THR A 170 -3.74 3.46 -8.50
#